data_beb429c04ee4fcdfe5d4eee53500edb8
#
_entry.id   beb429c04ee4fcdfe5d4eee53500edb8
#
_cell.length_a   1.000
_cell.length_b   1.000
_cell.length_c   1.000
_cell.angle_alpha   90.00
_cell.angle_beta   90.00
_cell.angle_gamma   90.00
#
_symmetry.space_group_name_H-M   'P 1'
#
loop_
_entity.id
_entity.type
_entity.pdbx_description
1 polymer ?
#
loop_
_entity_poly.entity_id
_entity_poly.type
_entity_poly.pdbx_seq_one_letter_code
_entity_poly.pdbx_strand_id
1 'polypeptide(L)'
;MGIKHFRPYTPSRRNMTSSTFEEITKKTPEKSLLATKKKNAGRNSYGRITVRHQGGGNRQKYRVIDFKRLKDDMTATVVGIEYDPNRSANIALIQYEDGTKSYILAPQGLTDGDKVVSGESADIKPGNAMPISNIPVGTLIHNIELNPGQGGKLVRSAGQEAQLMAKEGAYAHVWLPSGEMRLVSVRCRATIGTIGNSDHENIKLGKAGRTRHLGIRPSVRGSVMNPNDHPHGGGEGRAPVGHSGPMTPWGKPALGYKTRNKKKLSNKFIVKRRK
;
A
#
# COMPACT_ATOMS: atom_id res chain seq x y z
N MET A 1 0.99 12.28 14.23
CA MET A 1 2.34 11.74 13.91
C MET A 1 3.31 12.88 13.68
N GLY A 2 4.58 12.74 14.05
CA GLY A 2 5.56 13.79 13.87
C GLY A 2 6.49 13.54 12.69
N ILE A 3 6.82 14.60 11.97
CA ILE A 3 7.86 14.58 10.93
C ILE A 3 9.10 15.29 11.47
N LYS A 4 10.22 14.57 11.53
CA LYS A 4 11.51 15.12 11.92
C LYS A 4 12.16 15.81 10.71
N HIS A 5 12.46 17.09 10.83
CA HIS A 5 13.27 17.85 9.89
C HIS A 5 14.76 17.81 10.29
N PHE A 6 15.64 17.73 9.31
CA PHE A 6 17.08 17.73 9.56
C PHE A 6 17.66 19.13 9.35
N ARG A 7 18.67 19.48 10.13
CA ARG A 7 19.42 20.75 9.95
C ARG A 7 20.13 20.76 8.59
N PRO A 8 20.14 21.88 7.85
CA PRO A 8 20.62 21.97 6.46
C PRO A 8 22.15 22.07 6.35
N TYR A 9 22.91 21.17 6.99
CA TYR A 9 24.37 21.16 6.91
C TYR A 9 24.92 20.76 5.54
N THR A 10 24.14 19.99 4.76
CA THR A 10 24.52 19.54 3.42
C THR A 10 23.34 19.68 2.45
N PRO A 11 23.57 19.76 1.11
CA PRO A 11 22.50 19.82 0.13
C PRO A 11 21.44 18.72 0.30
N SER A 12 21.87 17.49 0.63
CA SER A 12 20.97 16.37 0.88
C SER A 12 20.08 16.57 2.12
N ARG A 13 20.66 17.09 3.21
CA ARG A 13 19.93 17.28 4.47
C ARG A 13 18.96 18.45 4.44
N ARG A 14 19.17 19.42 3.57
CA ARG A 14 18.30 20.60 3.44
C ARG A 14 16.82 20.23 3.26
N ASN A 15 16.53 19.23 2.45
CA ASN A 15 15.16 18.79 2.13
C ASN A 15 14.82 17.41 2.71
N MET A 16 15.69 16.84 3.54
CA MET A 16 15.48 15.52 4.11
C MET A 16 14.52 15.58 5.30
N THR A 17 13.56 14.66 5.33
CA THR A 17 12.72 14.43 6.49
C THR A 17 12.66 12.94 6.83
N SER A 18 12.19 12.61 8.02
CA SER A 18 11.91 11.23 8.44
C SER A 18 10.73 11.21 9.42
N SER A 19 10.08 10.07 9.56
CA SER A 19 9.10 9.86 10.64
C SER A 19 9.82 9.92 12.00
N THR A 20 9.11 10.39 13.02
CA THR A 20 9.54 10.33 14.44
C THR A 20 9.28 8.97 15.06
N PHE A 21 8.43 8.13 14.42
CA PHE A 21 8.03 6.78 14.89
C PHE A 21 7.33 6.77 16.26
N GLU A 22 6.62 7.84 16.60
CA GLU A 22 5.91 7.98 17.90
C GLU A 22 4.83 6.92 18.13
N GLU A 23 4.17 6.46 17.06
CA GLU A 23 3.13 5.42 17.15
C GLU A 23 3.71 4.02 17.43
N ILE A 24 5.02 3.82 17.26
CA ILE A 24 5.63 2.50 17.39
C ILE A 24 5.96 2.24 18.85
N THR A 25 5.26 1.30 19.46
CA THR A 25 5.44 0.89 20.84
C THR A 25 6.38 -0.30 20.97
N LYS A 26 6.40 -1.21 19.99
CA LYS A 26 7.22 -2.41 19.97
C LYS A 26 8.23 -2.40 18.84
N LYS A 27 9.53 -2.53 19.18
CA LYS A 27 10.64 -2.47 18.21
C LYS A 27 11.07 -3.83 17.68
N THR A 28 10.84 -4.90 18.45
CA THR A 28 11.27 -6.26 18.08
C THR A 28 10.12 -7.05 17.48
N PRO A 29 10.25 -7.58 16.25
CA PRO A 29 9.18 -8.34 15.62
C PRO A 29 9.02 -9.73 16.25
N GLU A 30 7.80 -10.27 16.21
CA GLU A 30 7.49 -11.64 16.63
C GLU A 30 8.14 -12.65 15.67
N LYS A 31 9.05 -13.50 16.22
CA LYS A 31 9.88 -14.40 15.39
C LYS A 31 9.07 -15.46 14.64
N SER A 32 8.00 -15.97 15.25
CA SER A 32 7.11 -16.98 14.67
C SER A 32 6.36 -16.50 13.41
N LEU A 33 6.13 -15.18 13.31
CA LEU A 33 5.41 -14.53 12.21
C LEU A 33 6.35 -13.95 11.15
N LEU A 34 7.65 -14.29 11.16
CA LEU A 34 8.63 -13.82 10.18
C LEU A 34 8.91 -14.89 9.11
N ALA A 35 8.79 -14.49 7.85
CA ALA A 35 9.18 -15.31 6.71
C ALA A 35 10.37 -14.71 5.95
N THR A 36 11.15 -15.56 5.29
CA THR A 36 12.24 -15.13 4.44
C THR A 36 11.71 -14.52 3.15
N LYS A 37 12.15 -13.31 2.82
CA LYS A 37 11.80 -12.62 1.58
C LYS A 37 12.92 -12.79 0.55
N LYS A 38 12.69 -13.59 -0.49
CA LYS A 38 13.58 -13.68 -1.65
C LYS A 38 13.47 -12.39 -2.47
N LYS A 39 14.63 -11.93 -2.99
CA LYS A 39 14.72 -10.74 -3.85
C LYS A 39 14.93 -11.17 -5.30
N ASN A 40 13.94 -10.95 -6.13
CA ASN A 40 14.03 -11.28 -7.57
C ASN A 40 14.61 -10.13 -8.41
N ALA A 41 14.78 -8.94 -7.83
CA ALA A 41 15.34 -7.75 -8.49
C ALA A 41 14.71 -7.46 -9.88
N GLY A 42 13.39 -7.64 -10.01
CA GLY A 42 12.65 -7.41 -11.25
C GLY A 42 12.82 -8.49 -12.33
N ARG A 43 13.45 -9.65 -12.00
CA ARG A 43 13.61 -10.78 -12.93
C ARG A 43 12.43 -11.75 -12.84
N ASN A 44 12.08 -12.34 -13.99
CA ASN A 44 11.10 -13.43 -14.08
C ASN A 44 11.77 -14.79 -13.80
N SER A 45 11.03 -15.91 -13.99
CA SER A 45 11.53 -17.28 -13.83
C SER A 45 12.69 -17.63 -14.76
N TYR A 46 12.78 -16.98 -15.93
CA TYR A 46 13.88 -17.16 -16.90
C TYR A 46 15.08 -16.24 -16.64
N GLY A 47 15.09 -15.49 -15.54
CA GLY A 47 16.17 -14.55 -15.21
C GLY A 47 16.16 -13.24 -16.01
N ARG A 48 15.21 -13.02 -16.91
CA ARG A 48 15.07 -11.79 -17.70
C ARG A 48 14.43 -10.67 -16.89
N ILE A 49 14.92 -9.44 -17.07
CA ILE A 49 14.35 -8.25 -16.43
C ILE A 49 13.00 -7.92 -17.09
N THR A 50 11.92 -8.13 -16.35
CA THR A 50 10.54 -7.76 -16.77
C THR A 50 10.06 -6.48 -16.09
N VAL A 51 10.62 -6.13 -14.94
CA VAL A 51 10.37 -4.87 -14.23
C VAL A 51 11.70 -4.17 -14.00
N ARG A 52 11.92 -3.03 -14.70
CA ARG A 52 13.16 -2.26 -14.61
C ARG A 52 13.29 -1.53 -13.27
N HIS A 53 14.48 -1.04 -12.98
CA HIS A 53 14.81 -0.18 -11.84
C HIS A 53 14.57 -0.82 -10.47
N GLN A 54 14.62 -2.13 -10.34
CA GLN A 54 14.53 -2.86 -9.08
C GLN A 54 15.85 -3.61 -8.79
N GLY A 55 16.16 -3.72 -7.50
CA GLY A 55 17.30 -4.49 -7.01
C GLY A 55 18.13 -3.77 -5.94
N GLY A 56 18.97 -4.53 -5.27
CA GLY A 56 19.69 -4.04 -4.09
C GLY A 56 18.76 -3.82 -2.90
N GLY A 57 19.03 -2.74 -2.15
CA GLY A 57 18.26 -2.37 -0.95
C GLY A 57 18.60 -3.19 0.29
N ASN A 58 18.10 -2.73 1.43
CA ASN A 58 18.33 -3.38 2.71
C ASN A 58 17.73 -4.79 2.74
N ARG A 59 18.37 -5.69 3.50
CA ARG A 59 17.82 -7.02 3.76
C ARG A 59 16.59 -6.88 4.65
N GLN A 60 15.48 -7.52 4.25
CA GLN A 60 14.20 -7.44 4.94
C GLN A 60 13.62 -8.83 5.13
N LYS A 61 13.01 -9.09 6.29
CA LYS A 61 12.13 -10.23 6.51
C LYS A 61 10.68 -9.82 6.27
N TYR A 62 9.88 -10.71 5.74
CA TYR A 62 8.45 -10.49 5.54
C TYR A 62 7.70 -10.78 6.85
N ARG A 63 6.75 -9.92 7.23
CA ARG A 63 5.81 -10.18 8.31
C ARG A 63 4.57 -10.81 7.71
N VAL A 64 4.17 -11.96 8.24
CA VAL A 64 2.95 -12.64 7.83
C VAL A 64 1.77 -11.89 8.45
N ILE A 65 1.00 -11.19 7.60
CA ILE A 65 -0.15 -10.40 8.02
C ILE A 65 -1.42 -11.21 7.78
N ASP A 66 -2.30 -11.21 8.76
CA ASP A 66 -3.64 -11.77 8.62
C ASP A 66 -4.57 -10.78 7.89
N PHE A 67 -4.63 -10.92 6.57
CA PHE A 67 -5.56 -10.14 5.74
C PHE A 67 -6.96 -10.73 5.68
N LYS A 68 -7.15 -11.96 6.16
CA LYS A 68 -8.42 -12.67 6.08
C LYS A 68 -9.29 -12.49 7.31
N ARG A 69 -8.66 -12.34 8.49
CA ARG A 69 -9.36 -12.18 9.77
C ARG A 69 -10.43 -13.26 9.98
N LEU A 70 -10.03 -14.55 9.88
CA LEU A 70 -10.95 -15.69 9.91
C LEU A 70 -11.35 -16.17 11.32
N LYS A 71 -10.72 -15.68 12.39
CA LYS A 71 -11.10 -16.00 13.75
C LYS A 71 -12.28 -15.14 14.16
N ASP A 72 -13.49 -15.61 13.81
CA ASP A 72 -14.71 -14.90 14.13
C ASP A 72 -15.06 -15.04 15.61
N ASP A 73 -15.71 -13.99 16.17
CA ASP A 73 -16.24 -13.88 17.53
C ASP A 73 -15.21 -14.13 18.65
N MET A 74 -13.91 -14.12 18.29
CA MET A 74 -12.81 -14.25 19.24
C MET A 74 -12.17 -12.89 19.49
N THR A 75 -12.10 -12.47 20.74
CA THR A 75 -11.44 -11.23 21.13
C THR A 75 -9.92 -11.37 21.02
N ALA A 76 -9.27 -10.39 20.43
CA ALA A 76 -7.82 -10.26 20.44
C ALA A 76 -7.42 -8.93 21.10
N THR A 77 -6.35 -8.97 21.89
CA THR A 77 -5.78 -7.78 22.53
C THR A 77 -4.56 -7.31 21.76
N VAL A 78 -4.42 -6.00 21.55
CA VAL A 78 -3.26 -5.39 20.91
C VAL A 78 -2.08 -5.43 21.86
N VAL A 79 -1.01 -6.14 21.48
CA VAL A 79 0.23 -6.27 22.25
C VAL A 79 1.20 -5.13 21.97
N GLY A 80 1.16 -4.58 20.75
CA GLY A 80 2.03 -3.48 20.38
C GLY A 80 1.97 -3.14 18.89
N ILE A 81 2.34 -1.91 18.57
CA ILE A 81 2.44 -1.40 17.19
C ILE A 81 3.90 -1.50 16.73
N GLU A 82 4.11 -2.08 15.55
CA GLU A 82 5.44 -2.36 15.01
C GLU A 82 5.64 -1.73 13.62
N TYR A 83 6.90 -1.41 13.32
CA TYR A 83 7.33 -1.01 11.99
C TYR A 83 7.46 -2.21 11.04
N ASP A 84 6.89 -2.14 9.84
CA ASP A 84 7.11 -3.13 8.79
C ASP A 84 7.87 -2.51 7.59
N PRO A 85 9.09 -2.97 7.27
CA PRO A 85 9.86 -2.46 6.13
C PRO A 85 9.28 -2.87 4.76
N ASN A 86 8.25 -3.71 4.70
CA ASN A 86 7.66 -4.20 3.46
C ASN A 86 6.45 -3.37 3.00
N ARG A 87 5.95 -2.48 3.85
CA ARG A 87 4.78 -1.63 3.58
C ARG A 87 4.92 -0.25 4.18
N SER A 88 4.11 0.67 3.73
CA SER A 88 4.06 2.03 4.27
C SER A 88 3.32 2.11 5.60
N ALA A 89 2.28 1.28 5.79
CA ALA A 89 1.50 1.23 7.01
C ALA A 89 2.25 0.54 8.16
N ASN A 90 2.04 1.00 9.39
CA ASN A 90 2.43 0.28 10.60
C ASN A 90 1.54 -0.97 10.76
N ILE A 91 2.00 -1.95 11.52
CA ILE A 91 1.29 -3.18 11.83
C ILE A 91 1.08 -3.29 13.33
N ALA A 92 -0.02 -3.90 13.75
CA ALA A 92 -0.29 -4.20 15.14
C ALA A 92 -0.15 -5.70 15.38
N LEU A 93 0.62 -6.08 16.39
CA LEU A 93 0.66 -7.45 16.90
C LEU A 93 -0.54 -7.62 17.83
N ILE A 94 -1.42 -8.56 17.51
CA ILE A 94 -2.56 -8.93 18.32
C ILE A 94 -2.37 -10.33 18.89
N GLN A 95 -2.89 -10.56 20.10
CA GLN A 95 -2.95 -11.86 20.75
C GLN A 95 -4.39 -12.20 21.02
N TYR A 96 -4.83 -13.34 20.51
CA TYR A 96 -6.16 -13.89 20.75
C TYR A 96 -6.24 -14.55 22.15
N GLU A 97 -7.45 -14.79 22.64
CA GLU A 97 -7.71 -15.45 23.92
C GLU A 97 -7.12 -16.87 23.98
N ASP A 98 -6.98 -17.54 22.83
CA ASP A 98 -6.33 -18.85 22.70
C ASP A 98 -4.78 -18.79 22.77
N GLY A 99 -4.21 -17.61 23.03
CA GLY A 99 -2.76 -17.37 23.07
C GLY A 99 -2.09 -17.25 21.70
N THR A 100 -2.80 -17.48 20.59
CA THR A 100 -2.22 -17.33 19.24
C THR A 100 -2.00 -15.86 18.91
N LYS A 101 -0.90 -15.57 18.24
CA LYS A 101 -0.54 -14.21 17.79
C LYS A 101 -0.72 -14.04 16.29
N SER A 102 -1.13 -12.86 15.88
CA SER A 102 -1.24 -12.47 14.46
C SER A 102 -0.85 -11.01 14.28
N TYR A 103 -0.42 -10.65 13.06
CA TYR A 103 -0.28 -9.27 12.67
C TYR A 103 -1.50 -8.79 11.88
N ILE A 104 -1.94 -7.57 12.16
CA ILE A 104 -2.95 -6.86 11.39
C ILE A 104 -2.40 -5.50 10.93
N LEU A 105 -3.05 -4.84 10.00
CA LEU A 105 -2.76 -3.43 9.70
C LEU A 105 -3.20 -2.58 10.90
N ALA A 106 -2.35 -1.66 11.34
CA ALA A 106 -2.69 -0.75 12.43
C ALA A 106 -3.57 0.39 11.92
N PRO A 107 -4.84 0.48 12.32
CA PRO A 107 -5.67 1.66 12.05
C PRO A 107 -5.20 2.83 12.90
N GLN A 108 -5.58 4.03 12.48
CA GLN A 108 -5.32 5.25 13.22
C GLN A 108 -6.04 5.23 14.57
N GLY A 109 -5.35 5.63 15.63
CA GLY A 109 -5.91 5.70 16.98
C GLY A 109 -5.90 4.37 17.74
N LEU A 110 -5.41 3.27 17.15
CA LEU A 110 -5.23 2.01 17.87
C LEU A 110 -4.06 2.12 18.85
N THR A 111 -4.26 1.67 20.10
CA THR A 111 -3.26 1.69 21.17
C THR A 111 -3.03 0.30 21.75
N ASP A 112 -1.93 0.17 22.51
CA ASP A 112 -1.62 -1.08 23.22
C ASP A 112 -2.70 -1.36 24.28
N GLY A 113 -3.15 -2.61 24.37
CA GLY A 113 -4.24 -3.03 25.27
C GLY A 113 -5.64 -2.94 24.66
N ASP A 114 -5.83 -2.29 23.52
CA ASP A 114 -7.13 -2.24 22.84
C ASP A 114 -7.58 -3.65 22.44
N LYS A 115 -8.89 -3.84 22.45
CA LYS A 115 -9.52 -5.09 22.01
C LYS A 115 -10.05 -4.97 20.61
N VAL A 116 -9.72 -5.94 19.75
CA VAL A 116 -10.21 -6.03 18.37
C VAL A 116 -10.89 -7.37 18.14
N VAL A 117 -12.02 -7.34 17.46
CA VAL A 117 -12.85 -8.52 17.17
C VAL A 117 -13.08 -8.61 15.66
N SER A 118 -13.25 -9.82 15.17
CA SER A 118 -13.70 -10.11 13.80
C SER A 118 -14.98 -10.93 13.87
N GLY A 119 -15.95 -10.67 13.01
CA GLY A 119 -17.19 -11.43 12.98
C GLY A 119 -18.37 -10.58 12.56
N GLU A 120 -19.54 -11.19 12.46
CA GLU A 120 -20.78 -10.50 12.09
C GLU A 120 -21.33 -9.64 13.23
N SER A 121 -21.04 -10.03 14.47
CA SER A 121 -21.50 -9.37 15.71
C SER A 121 -20.51 -8.29 16.22
N ALA A 122 -19.40 -8.06 15.53
CA ALA A 122 -18.38 -7.14 15.97
C ALA A 122 -18.88 -5.68 16.00
N ASP A 123 -18.53 -4.94 17.07
CA ASP A 123 -18.84 -3.50 17.19
C ASP A 123 -18.19 -2.67 16.09
N ILE A 124 -18.79 -1.50 15.79
CA ILE A 124 -18.26 -0.54 14.82
C ILE A 124 -17.14 0.30 15.47
N LYS A 125 -15.99 -0.36 15.72
CA LYS A 125 -14.78 0.27 16.29
C LYS A 125 -13.59 0.12 15.34
N PRO A 126 -12.65 1.08 15.31
CA PRO A 126 -11.44 0.96 14.50
C PRO A 126 -10.67 -0.33 14.81
N GLY A 127 -10.29 -1.06 13.75
CA GLY A 127 -9.59 -2.35 13.86
C GLY A 127 -10.50 -3.58 13.82
N ASN A 128 -11.78 -3.46 14.07
CA ASN A 128 -12.75 -4.56 13.95
C ASN A 128 -13.01 -4.87 12.47
N ALA A 129 -13.15 -6.16 12.16
CA ALA A 129 -13.39 -6.64 10.80
C ALA A 129 -14.72 -7.39 10.71
N MET A 130 -15.54 -7.03 9.73
CA MET A 130 -16.85 -7.63 9.55
C MET A 130 -17.25 -7.67 8.07
N PRO A 131 -18.29 -8.43 7.69
CA PRO A 131 -18.88 -8.34 6.37
C PRO A 131 -19.42 -6.93 6.08
N ILE A 132 -19.28 -6.46 4.84
CA ILE A 132 -19.74 -5.12 4.43
C ILE A 132 -21.26 -4.96 4.65
N SER A 133 -22.02 -6.07 4.61
CA SER A 133 -23.46 -6.06 4.93
C SER A 133 -23.75 -5.39 6.27
N ASN A 134 -22.90 -5.59 7.27
CA ASN A 134 -23.11 -5.15 8.66
C ASN A 134 -22.53 -3.76 8.96
N ILE A 135 -21.69 -3.22 8.05
CA ILE A 135 -21.07 -1.91 8.23
C ILE A 135 -22.06 -0.81 7.83
N PRO A 136 -22.35 0.21 8.64
CA PRO A 136 -23.22 1.33 8.26
C PRO A 136 -22.68 2.11 7.05
N VAL A 137 -23.59 2.66 6.27
CA VAL A 137 -23.26 3.59 5.18
C VAL A 137 -22.61 4.84 5.75
N GLY A 138 -21.65 5.40 5.03
CA GLY A 138 -20.84 6.55 5.47
C GLY A 138 -19.58 6.17 6.24
N THR A 139 -19.45 4.93 6.74
CA THR A 139 -18.29 4.49 7.52
C THR A 139 -17.02 4.44 6.67
N LEU A 140 -15.90 4.86 7.26
CA LEU A 140 -14.57 4.73 6.70
C LEU A 140 -14.04 3.32 6.95
N ILE A 141 -13.55 2.67 5.91
CA ILE A 141 -13.11 1.28 5.94
C ILE A 141 -11.77 1.11 5.22
N HIS A 142 -11.04 0.09 5.60
CA HIS A 142 -9.79 -0.32 4.96
C HIS A 142 -9.70 -1.85 4.83
N ASN A 143 -8.60 -2.35 4.27
CA ASN A 143 -8.35 -3.80 4.10
C ASN A 143 -9.53 -4.55 3.48
N ILE A 144 -10.07 -4.01 2.38
CA ILE A 144 -11.31 -4.49 1.76
C ILE A 144 -11.03 -5.69 0.86
N GLU A 145 -11.83 -6.73 0.96
CA GLU A 145 -11.80 -7.87 0.05
C GLU A 145 -12.39 -7.51 -1.32
N LEU A 146 -11.88 -8.16 -2.36
CA LEU A 146 -12.46 -8.11 -3.71
C LEU A 146 -13.44 -9.26 -3.97
N ASN A 147 -13.15 -10.42 -3.40
CA ASN A 147 -14.02 -11.58 -3.43
C ASN A 147 -14.07 -12.17 -2.01
N PRO A 148 -15.21 -12.69 -1.57
CA PRO A 148 -15.35 -13.23 -0.22
C PRO A 148 -14.31 -14.30 0.10
N GLY A 149 -13.69 -14.23 1.29
CA GLY A 149 -12.72 -15.20 1.80
C GLY A 149 -11.33 -15.15 1.19
N GLN A 150 -11.06 -14.26 0.22
CA GLN A 150 -9.73 -14.11 -0.37
C GLN A 150 -8.76 -13.25 0.46
N GLY A 151 -9.24 -12.58 1.48
CA GLY A 151 -8.51 -11.60 2.27
C GLY A 151 -8.45 -10.22 1.63
N GLY A 152 -8.23 -9.21 2.45
CA GLY A 152 -8.22 -7.82 2.02
C GLY A 152 -7.15 -7.53 0.97
N LYS A 153 -7.53 -6.83 -0.08
CA LYS A 153 -6.63 -6.45 -1.21
C LYS A 153 -6.62 -4.96 -1.48
N LEU A 154 -7.72 -4.26 -1.22
CA LEU A 154 -7.83 -2.82 -1.43
C LEU A 154 -7.56 -2.06 -0.13
N VAL A 155 -7.09 -0.82 -0.26
CA VAL A 155 -6.91 0.13 0.84
C VAL A 155 -6.06 -0.46 1.97
N ARG A 156 -4.75 -0.61 1.72
CA ARG A 156 -3.79 -1.21 2.66
C ARG A 156 -2.55 -0.34 2.91
N SER A 157 -2.46 0.80 2.25
CA SER A 157 -1.31 1.72 2.39
C SER A 157 -1.55 2.71 3.53
N ALA A 158 -0.47 3.29 4.05
CA ALA A 158 -0.50 4.28 5.12
C ALA A 158 -1.45 5.45 4.82
N GLY A 159 -2.22 5.88 5.80
CA GLY A 159 -3.14 7.01 5.70
C GLY A 159 -4.30 6.83 4.72
N GLN A 160 -4.48 5.62 4.17
CA GLN A 160 -5.54 5.39 3.18
C GLN A 160 -6.81 4.88 3.83
N GLU A 161 -7.93 5.34 3.28
CA GLU A 161 -9.28 4.93 3.65
C GLU A 161 -10.15 4.81 2.42
N ALA A 162 -11.24 4.07 2.50
CA ALA A 162 -12.32 4.07 1.55
C ALA A 162 -13.63 4.34 2.30
N GLN A 163 -14.59 4.93 1.64
CA GLN A 163 -15.90 5.22 2.23
C GLN A 163 -16.97 4.30 1.64
N LEU A 164 -17.78 3.72 2.50
CA LEU A 164 -18.95 2.95 2.11
C LEU A 164 -20.09 3.93 1.79
N MET A 165 -20.46 4.07 0.51
CA MET A 165 -21.42 5.09 0.06
C MET A 165 -22.85 4.60 0.05
N ALA A 166 -23.08 3.36 -0.37
CA ALA A 166 -24.42 2.76 -0.46
C ALA A 166 -24.32 1.23 -0.46
N LYS A 167 -25.44 0.58 -0.20
CA LYS A 167 -25.61 -0.89 -0.36
C LYS A 167 -26.87 -1.12 -1.20
N GLU A 168 -26.72 -1.86 -2.29
CA GLU A 168 -27.81 -2.16 -3.22
C GLU A 168 -27.77 -3.64 -3.56
N GLY A 169 -28.76 -4.39 -3.09
CA GLY A 169 -28.87 -5.82 -3.29
C GLY A 169 -27.60 -6.57 -2.84
N ALA A 170 -26.94 -7.26 -3.75
CA ALA A 170 -25.75 -8.07 -3.48
C ALA A 170 -24.43 -7.27 -3.46
N TYR A 171 -24.46 -5.96 -3.75
CA TYR A 171 -23.27 -5.13 -3.89
C TYR A 171 -23.32 -3.87 -3.02
N ALA A 172 -22.15 -3.45 -2.62
CA ALA A 172 -21.90 -2.19 -1.93
C ALA A 172 -21.11 -1.25 -2.85
N HIS A 173 -21.45 0.03 -2.83
CA HIS A 173 -20.73 1.11 -3.51
C HIS A 173 -19.64 1.62 -2.59
N VAL A 174 -18.40 1.42 -2.99
CA VAL A 174 -17.22 1.82 -2.21
C VAL A 174 -16.46 2.90 -2.96
N TRP A 175 -16.27 4.05 -2.33
CA TRP A 175 -15.42 5.12 -2.86
C TRP A 175 -13.99 4.90 -2.41
N LEU A 176 -13.12 4.59 -3.39
CA LEU A 176 -11.72 4.27 -3.18
C LEU A 176 -10.84 5.53 -3.11
N PRO A 177 -9.66 5.47 -2.47
CA PRO A 177 -8.69 6.60 -2.41
C PRO A 177 -8.28 7.13 -3.79
N SER A 178 -8.36 6.31 -4.82
CA SER A 178 -8.08 6.72 -6.21
C SER A 178 -9.13 7.64 -6.83
N GLY A 179 -10.26 7.87 -6.15
CA GLY A 179 -11.44 8.56 -6.67
C GLY A 179 -12.35 7.67 -7.53
N GLU A 180 -12.04 6.38 -7.66
CA GLU A 180 -12.90 5.41 -8.34
C GLU A 180 -14.03 4.95 -7.40
N MET A 181 -15.27 4.96 -7.87
CA MET A 181 -16.38 4.31 -7.19
C MET A 181 -16.56 2.90 -7.75
N ARG A 182 -16.51 1.90 -6.88
CA ARG A 182 -16.50 0.50 -7.26
C ARG A 182 -17.52 -0.32 -6.51
N LEU A 183 -18.13 -1.27 -7.20
CA LEU A 183 -18.98 -2.31 -6.63
C LEU A 183 -18.12 -3.40 -5.98
N VAL A 184 -18.45 -3.75 -4.74
CA VAL A 184 -17.86 -4.85 -3.97
C VAL A 184 -19.01 -5.67 -3.40
N SER A 185 -18.92 -6.99 -3.40
CA SER A 185 -19.98 -7.83 -2.83
C SER A 185 -20.17 -7.53 -1.35
N VAL A 186 -21.40 -7.44 -0.88
CA VAL A 186 -21.73 -7.21 0.55
C VAL A 186 -21.21 -8.33 1.47
N ARG A 187 -20.97 -9.53 0.94
CA ARG A 187 -20.36 -10.65 1.67
C ARG A 187 -18.84 -10.52 1.85
N CYS A 188 -18.19 -9.58 1.15
CA CYS A 188 -16.77 -9.29 1.36
C CYS A 188 -16.56 -8.68 2.73
N ARG A 189 -15.42 -9.00 3.35
CA ARG A 189 -15.01 -8.39 4.62
C ARG A 189 -14.25 -7.09 4.40
N ALA A 190 -14.38 -6.19 5.34
CA ALA A 190 -13.59 -4.97 5.47
C ALA A 190 -13.28 -4.70 6.93
N THR A 191 -12.24 -3.93 7.19
CA THR A 191 -11.88 -3.47 8.54
C THR A 191 -12.28 -2.02 8.70
N ILE A 192 -12.84 -1.66 9.86
CA ILE A 192 -13.32 -0.32 10.17
C ILE A 192 -12.15 0.61 10.50
N GLY A 193 -12.26 1.87 10.03
CA GLY A 193 -11.32 2.95 10.30
C GLY A 193 -10.34 3.23 9.16
N THR A 194 -9.54 4.27 9.35
CA THR A 194 -8.45 4.70 8.47
C THR A 194 -7.15 4.02 8.86
N ILE A 195 -6.27 3.74 7.93
CA ILE A 195 -4.93 3.18 8.25
C ILE A 195 -4.05 4.28 8.85
N GLY A 196 -3.30 3.93 9.91
CA GLY A 196 -2.34 4.82 10.55
C GLY A 196 -1.16 5.23 9.65
N ASN A 197 -0.18 5.97 10.23
CA ASN A 197 0.99 6.48 9.53
C ASN A 197 0.65 7.45 8.36
N SER A 198 -0.34 8.33 8.53
CA SER A 198 -0.84 9.26 7.51
C SER A 198 0.24 10.17 6.92
N ASP A 199 1.24 10.58 7.72
CA ASP A 199 2.34 11.46 7.27
C ASP A 199 3.41 10.75 6.42
N HIS A 200 3.24 9.46 6.12
CA HIS A 200 4.23 8.70 5.34
C HIS A 200 4.51 9.32 3.97
N GLU A 201 3.51 9.86 3.29
CA GLU A 201 3.66 10.49 1.98
C GLU A 201 4.42 11.83 2.03
N ASN A 202 4.41 12.51 3.18
CA ASN A 202 5.07 13.79 3.39
C ASN A 202 6.59 13.63 3.64
N ILE A 203 7.10 12.39 3.75
CA ILE A 203 8.52 12.11 4.01
C ILE A 203 9.33 12.32 2.74
N LYS A 204 10.31 13.23 2.80
CA LYS A 204 11.26 13.50 1.73
C LYS A 204 12.55 12.72 1.94
N LEU A 205 12.91 11.87 0.99
CA LEU A 205 14.11 11.02 1.08
C LEU A 205 15.41 11.85 1.08
N GLY A 206 15.46 12.96 0.35
CA GLY A 206 16.53 13.94 0.33
C GLY A 206 17.80 13.54 -0.40
N LYS A 207 18.11 12.23 -0.55
CA LYS A 207 19.30 11.73 -1.25
C LYS A 207 19.05 10.41 -1.99
N ALA A 208 19.79 10.23 -3.09
CA ALA A 208 19.73 9.00 -3.91
C ALA A 208 20.07 7.73 -3.12
N GLY A 209 20.97 7.80 -2.14
CA GLY A 209 21.33 6.65 -1.30
C GLY A 209 20.16 6.08 -0.50
N ARG A 210 19.23 6.91 0.01
CA ARG A 210 18.01 6.41 0.68
C ARG A 210 17.09 5.67 -0.29
N THR A 211 16.95 6.17 -1.52
CA THR A 211 16.22 5.49 -2.59
C THR A 211 16.84 4.14 -2.91
N ARG A 212 18.20 4.07 -2.97
CA ARG A 212 18.93 2.82 -3.16
C ARG A 212 18.68 1.81 -2.04
N HIS A 213 18.63 2.26 -0.78
CA HIS A 213 18.29 1.40 0.37
C HIS A 213 16.89 0.81 0.29
N LEU A 214 15.94 1.48 -0.36
CA LEU A 214 14.60 0.94 -0.63
C LEU A 214 14.58 -0.11 -1.74
N GLY A 215 15.69 -0.34 -2.44
CA GLY A 215 15.78 -1.32 -3.53
C GLY A 215 15.43 -0.74 -4.91
N ILE A 216 15.37 0.56 -5.04
CA ILE A 216 15.12 1.26 -6.30
C ILE A 216 16.47 1.59 -6.94
N ARG A 217 16.70 1.10 -8.16
CA ARG A 217 17.89 1.41 -8.96
C ARG A 217 17.73 2.76 -9.67
N PRO A 218 18.84 3.43 -10.03
CA PRO A 218 18.79 4.66 -10.81
C PRO A 218 18.05 4.46 -12.14
N SER A 219 17.32 5.49 -12.55
CA SER A 219 16.61 5.55 -13.82
C SER A 219 17.35 6.49 -14.76
N VAL A 220 17.53 6.08 -16.01
CA VAL A 220 18.14 6.87 -17.08
C VAL A 220 17.01 7.43 -17.95
N ARG A 221 17.05 8.72 -18.24
CA ARG A 221 16.07 9.37 -19.14
C ARG A 221 16.35 8.98 -20.59
N GLY A 222 15.29 8.86 -21.42
CA GLY A 222 15.42 8.44 -22.81
C GLY A 222 16.27 9.37 -23.68
N SER A 223 16.30 10.67 -23.42
CA SER A 223 17.05 11.68 -24.17
C SER A 223 18.60 11.55 -24.07
N VAL A 224 19.12 10.71 -23.18
CA VAL A 224 20.56 10.44 -23.06
C VAL A 224 20.93 9.03 -23.56
N MET A 225 19.99 8.37 -24.19
CA MET A 225 20.18 7.05 -24.83
C MET A 225 20.44 7.21 -26.33
N ASN A 226 20.85 6.13 -26.97
CA ASN A 226 20.99 6.09 -28.43
C ASN A 226 19.61 6.01 -29.11
N PRO A 227 19.50 6.38 -30.42
CA PRO A 227 18.24 6.32 -31.15
C PRO A 227 17.59 4.94 -31.22
N ASN A 228 18.39 3.88 -31.20
CA ASN A 228 17.92 2.49 -31.19
C ASN A 228 17.37 2.03 -29.82
N ASP A 229 17.72 2.72 -28.71
CA ASP A 229 17.33 2.33 -27.36
C ASP A 229 16.04 3.04 -26.88
N HIS A 230 15.82 4.25 -27.40
CA HIS A 230 14.66 5.06 -27.01
C HIS A 230 14.24 6.04 -28.12
N PRO A 231 12.92 6.28 -28.33
CA PRO A 231 12.44 7.27 -29.29
C PRO A 231 12.97 8.70 -29.10
N HIS A 232 13.35 9.05 -27.86
CA HIS A 232 13.96 10.35 -27.54
C HIS A 232 15.48 10.36 -27.64
N GLY A 233 16.09 9.26 -28.06
CA GLY A 233 17.55 9.13 -28.14
C GLY A 233 18.15 9.82 -29.35
N GLY A 234 19.45 10.08 -29.29
CA GLY A 234 20.22 10.72 -30.34
C GLY A 234 20.33 12.24 -30.22
N GLY A 235 20.99 12.85 -31.22
CA GLY A 235 21.25 14.29 -31.29
C GLY A 235 22.57 14.72 -30.66
N GLU A 236 22.95 15.96 -30.87
CA GLU A 236 24.15 16.61 -30.35
C GLU A 236 23.86 17.30 -29.00
N GLY A 237 24.76 17.12 -28.01
CA GLY A 237 24.68 17.78 -26.71
C GLY A 237 23.35 17.49 -25.98
N ARG A 238 22.66 18.53 -25.52
CA ARG A 238 21.37 18.42 -24.85
C ARG A 238 20.22 18.48 -25.86
N ALA A 239 19.95 17.35 -26.52
CA ALA A 239 18.88 17.25 -27.49
C ALA A 239 17.47 17.34 -26.86
N PRO A 240 16.48 17.93 -27.56
CA PRO A 240 15.08 17.96 -27.15
C PRO A 240 14.43 16.57 -27.32
N VAL A 241 13.17 16.45 -26.91
CA VAL A 241 12.39 15.21 -27.05
C VAL A 241 12.18 14.81 -28.53
N GLY A 242 12.12 15.78 -29.44
CA GLY A 242 11.98 15.56 -30.88
C GLY A 242 10.61 15.04 -31.34
N HIS A 243 9.62 14.98 -30.46
CA HIS A 243 8.25 14.51 -30.73
C HIS A 243 7.23 15.50 -30.19
N SER A 244 5.98 15.42 -30.65
CA SER A 244 4.86 16.25 -30.17
C SER A 244 4.57 16.06 -28.66
N GLY A 245 5.04 14.96 -28.06
CA GLY A 245 4.91 14.68 -26.65
C GLY A 245 5.85 13.57 -26.19
N PRO A 246 6.04 13.38 -24.86
CA PRO A 246 6.93 12.35 -24.34
C PRO A 246 6.41 10.95 -24.66
N MET A 247 7.33 10.06 -25.04
CA MET A 247 7.07 8.68 -25.39
C MET A 247 7.71 7.71 -24.40
N THR A 248 7.12 6.51 -24.32
CA THR A 248 7.72 5.36 -23.65
C THR A 248 8.82 4.73 -24.52
N PRO A 249 9.70 3.87 -24.01
CA PRO A 249 10.70 3.14 -24.81
C PRO A 249 10.11 2.33 -25.97
N TRP A 250 8.83 2.01 -25.91
CA TRP A 250 8.10 1.26 -26.95
C TRP A 250 7.31 2.15 -27.91
N GLY A 251 7.58 3.46 -27.96
CA GLY A 251 6.96 4.40 -28.90
C GLY A 251 5.51 4.78 -28.58
N LYS A 252 4.99 4.43 -27.40
CA LYS A 252 3.63 4.87 -26.99
C LYS A 252 3.69 6.19 -26.23
N PRO A 253 2.65 7.07 -26.35
CA PRO A 253 2.57 8.27 -25.53
C PRO A 253 2.71 7.95 -24.03
N ALA A 254 3.58 8.70 -23.32
CA ALA A 254 3.84 8.47 -21.90
C ALA A 254 2.77 9.10 -21.00
N LEU A 255 2.12 10.19 -21.46
CA LEU A 255 1.10 10.94 -20.73
C LEU A 255 -0.25 10.88 -21.42
N GLY A 256 -1.33 10.84 -20.63
CA GLY A 256 -2.71 10.91 -21.13
C GLY A 256 -3.25 9.65 -21.82
N TYR A 257 -2.41 8.68 -22.15
CA TYR A 257 -2.83 7.48 -22.86
C TYR A 257 -3.58 6.51 -21.92
N LYS A 258 -4.83 6.15 -22.29
CA LYS A 258 -5.67 5.24 -21.52
C LYS A 258 -5.24 3.79 -21.77
N THR A 259 -4.46 3.20 -20.87
CA THR A 259 -3.86 1.86 -21.04
C THR A 259 -4.77 0.71 -20.56
N ARG A 260 -5.84 0.99 -19.81
CA ARG A 260 -6.76 -0.06 -19.33
C ARG A 260 -7.48 -0.73 -20.51
N ASN A 261 -7.43 -2.05 -20.56
CA ASN A 261 -8.15 -2.82 -21.57
C ASN A 261 -9.68 -2.61 -21.42
N LYS A 262 -10.34 -2.18 -22.51
CA LYS A 262 -11.78 -1.92 -22.56
C LYS A 262 -12.62 -3.18 -22.34
N LYS A 263 -12.12 -4.36 -22.74
CA LYS A 263 -12.79 -5.67 -22.61
C LYS A 263 -12.54 -6.35 -21.24
N LYS A 264 -11.85 -5.70 -20.29
CA LYS A 264 -11.56 -6.32 -19.00
C LYS A 264 -12.86 -6.56 -18.22
N LEU A 265 -13.11 -7.82 -17.79
CA LEU A 265 -14.31 -8.23 -17.06
C LEU A 265 -14.59 -7.39 -15.81
N SER A 266 -13.55 -6.92 -15.13
CA SER A 266 -13.69 -6.06 -13.94
C SER A 266 -14.24 -4.66 -14.25
N ASN A 267 -14.47 -4.28 -15.52
CA ASN A 267 -15.09 -2.99 -15.86
C ASN A 267 -16.55 -2.90 -15.40
N LYS A 268 -17.25 -4.02 -15.34
CA LYS A 268 -18.64 -4.08 -14.85
C LYS A 268 -18.82 -3.66 -13.38
N PHE A 269 -17.73 -3.72 -12.61
CA PHE A 269 -17.74 -3.33 -11.19
C PHE A 269 -17.31 -1.87 -10.96
N ILE A 270 -17.05 -1.09 -12.00
CA ILE A 270 -16.66 0.33 -11.88
C ILE A 270 -17.88 1.16 -12.22
N VAL A 271 -18.46 1.83 -11.20
CA VAL A 271 -19.60 2.74 -11.36
C VAL A 271 -19.12 4.10 -11.87
N LYS A 272 -18.10 4.66 -11.22
CA LYS A 272 -17.51 5.94 -11.60
C LYS A 272 -15.99 5.81 -11.67
N ARG A 273 -15.40 6.18 -12.80
CA ARG A 273 -13.94 6.18 -12.95
C ARG A 273 -13.32 7.39 -12.25
N ARG A 274 -12.07 7.25 -11.84
CA ARG A 274 -11.25 8.40 -11.44
C ARG A 274 -11.18 9.42 -12.58
N LYS A 275 -11.16 10.68 -12.24
CA LYS A 275 -10.93 11.76 -13.20
C LYS A 275 -9.55 11.67 -13.84
#